data_4584498b5710ebd02e2ed3644ca2cda8
#
_entry.id   4584498b5710ebd02e2ed3644ca2cda8
#
_cell.length_a   1.000
_cell.length_b   1.000
_cell.length_c   1.000
_cell.angle_alpha   90.00
_cell.angle_beta   90.00
_cell.angle_gamma   90.00
#
_symmetry.space_group_name_H-M   'P 1'
#
loop_
_entity.id
_entity.type
_entity.pdbx_description
1 polymer ?
#
loop_
_entity_poly.entity_id
_entity_poly.type
_entity_poly.pdbx_seq_one_letter_code
_entity_poly.pdbx_strand_id
1 'polypeptide(L)'
;MPAHQLHTLHERLFEANRFVYPVLSRRSGGISVGVNLNPDKICNFDCIYCQVDRRSQSETRFVETAQLLEELDAVLDAVTSGAIYETEKFRATPSHLRRLNDIAFSGDGEPTTFKNFDEIIEACANLKREFELRPEALQSQIPNPKSQIKLVLITNASMFHRPHVQRGLAILDQNHGEIWAKLEAGTDEYYHLIERTPIPFRQILDNITAAARVRPLVIQSLFMRVAGEPPSEAELEAFCDRLHEITAADGQLKLVQIYTIARRPVESMVTPLDDAEVDAIVNLVRQRTGLNALGFYGSAEY
;
A
#
# COMPACT_ATOMS: atom_id res chain seq x y z
N MET A 1 7.81 5.72 -22.16
CA MET A 1 8.61 4.95 -21.18
C MET A 1 8.28 3.46 -21.32
N PRO A 2 9.23 2.53 -21.17
CA PRO A 2 8.91 1.11 -21.08
C PRO A 2 8.04 0.80 -19.86
N ALA A 3 7.18 -0.22 -19.92
CA ALA A 3 6.23 -0.53 -18.84
C ALA A 3 6.90 -0.77 -17.46
N HIS A 4 8.15 -1.29 -17.44
CA HIS A 4 8.89 -1.49 -16.19
C HIS A 4 9.30 -0.18 -15.51
N GLN A 5 9.56 0.90 -16.27
CA GLN A 5 9.86 2.23 -15.71
C GLN A 5 8.65 2.84 -15.00
N LEU A 6 7.43 2.51 -15.40
CA LEU A 6 6.20 2.95 -14.72
C LEU A 6 6.08 2.41 -13.30
N HIS A 7 6.74 1.29 -13.00
CA HIS A 7 6.78 0.72 -11.66
C HIS A 7 7.91 1.29 -10.78
N THR A 8 8.91 1.90 -11.39
CA THR A 8 10.08 2.46 -10.69
C THR A 8 9.96 3.96 -10.43
N LEU A 9 9.27 4.70 -11.33
CA LEU A 9 9.01 6.12 -11.17
C LEU A 9 7.65 6.34 -10.48
N HIS A 10 7.69 6.58 -9.19
CA HIS A 10 6.52 6.97 -8.41
C HIS A 10 6.64 8.44 -8.02
N GLU A 11 6.49 9.29 -8.99
CA GLU A 11 6.16 10.66 -8.67
C GLU A 11 4.77 10.67 -8.06
N ARG A 12 4.66 11.08 -6.80
CA ARG A 12 3.40 11.31 -6.10
C ARG A 12 2.81 12.66 -6.47
N LEU A 13 3.16 13.11 -7.65
CA LEU A 13 2.65 14.29 -8.31
C LEU A 13 2.05 13.84 -9.64
N PHE A 14 0.87 14.30 -9.93
CA PHE A 14 0.22 14.12 -11.21
C PHE A 14 -0.33 15.47 -11.65
N GLU A 15 0.29 16.04 -12.71
CA GLU A 15 -0.01 17.37 -13.19
C GLU A 15 0.12 18.42 -12.06
N ALA A 16 -0.98 19.11 -11.70
CA ALA A 16 -1.02 20.08 -10.61
C ALA A 16 -1.55 19.51 -9.29
N ASN A 17 -1.84 18.20 -9.23
CA ASN A 17 -2.40 17.56 -8.05
C ASN A 17 -1.40 17.55 -6.87
N ARG A 18 -1.91 17.75 -5.67
CA ARG A 18 -1.15 17.76 -4.42
C ARG A 18 -1.37 16.51 -3.57
N PHE A 19 -2.55 15.90 -3.68
CA PHE A 19 -3.01 14.83 -2.81
C PHE A 19 -3.26 13.52 -3.55
N VAL A 20 -3.62 13.57 -4.84
CA VAL A 20 -4.06 12.40 -5.59
C VAL A 20 -3.16 12.15 -6.79
N TYR A 21 -2.69 10.91 -6.93
CA TYR A 21 -1.75 10.51 -7.96
C TYR A 21 -2.04 9.09 -8.48
N PRO A 22 -2.10 8.90 -9.80
CA PRO A 22 -2.26 7.56 -10.37
C PRO A 22 -0.92 6.85 -10.48
N VAL A 23 -0.93 5.53 -10.24
CA VAL A 23 0.23 4.66 -10.41
C VAL A 23 -0.17 3.36 -11.09
N LEU A 24 0.73 2.80 -11.91
CA LEU A 24 0.59 1.44 -12.39
C LEU A 24 1.07 0.48 -11.30
N SER A 25 0.13 -0.19 -10.65
CA SER A 25 0.42 -1.05 -9.51
C SER A 25 0.69 -2.50 -9.92
N ARG A 26 1.87 -3.02 -9.59
CA ARG A 26 2.22 -4.43 -9.80
C ARG A 26 1.34 -5.37 -8.96
N ARG A 27 0.99 -4.95 -7.75
CA ARG A 27 0.22 -5.75 -6.78
C ARG A 27 -1.26 -5.79 -7.10
N SER A 28 -1.83 -4.69 -7.56
CA SER A 28 -3.23 -4.67 -7.98
C SER A 28 -3.44 -5.04 -9.45
N GLY A 29 -2.39 -4.96 -10.29
CA GLY A 29 -2.45 -5.36 -11.69
C GLY A 29 -3.24 -4.41 -12.59
N GLY A 30 -3.10 -3.10 -12.36
CA GLY A 30 -3.74 -2.02 -13.12
C GLY A 30 -3.43 -0.67 -12.50
N ILE A 31 -4.24 0.33 -12.81
CA ILE A 31 -4.12 1.66 -12.21
C ILE A 31 -4.69 1.64 -10.79
N SER A 32 -3.85 2.05 -9.84
CA SER A 32 -4.21 2.38 -8.47
C SER A 32 -4.15 3.91 -8.31
N VAL A 33 -5.20 4.49 -7.77
CA VAL A 33 -5.25 5.94 -7.51
C VAL A 33 -4.87 6.19 -6.07
N GLY A 34 -3.65 6.66 -5.86
CA GLY A 34 -3.11 6.95 -4.53
C GLY A 34 -3.69 8.23 -3.95
N VAL A 35 -4.08 8.18 -2.68
CA VAL A 35 -4.51 9.34 -1.88
C VAL A 35 -3.50 9.55 -0.75
N ASN A 36 -2.76 10.65 -0.82
CA ASN A 36 -1.73 11.03 0.14
C ASN A 36 -2.33 11.89 1.25
N LEU A 37 -2.50 11.33 2.43
CA LEU A 37 -2.99 12.05 3.63
C LEU A 37 -1.85 12.68 4.45
N ASN A 38 -0.60 12.46 4.07
CA ASN A 38 0.59 12.99 4.76
C ASN A 38 1.49 13.78 3.80
N PRO A 39 0.96 14.83 3.12
CA PRO A 39 1.77 15.62 2.20
C PRO A 39 2.91 16.36 2.92
N ASP A 40 2.82 16.53 4.24
CA ASP A 40 3.85 17.08 5.12
C ASP A 40 5.03 16.13 5.36
N LYS A 41 4.96 14.89 4.86
CA LYS A 41 5.94 13.80 5.01
C LYS A 41 6.13 13.32 6.45
N ILE A 42 5.20 13.63 7.36
CA ILE A 42 5.26 13.15 8.74
C ILE A 42 4.78 11.70 8.80
N CYS A 43 5.59 10.84 9.43
CA CYS A 43 5.27 9.45 9.71
C CYS A 43 5.74 9.09 11.12
N ASN A 44 5.09 8.15 11.75
CA ASN A 44 5.47 7.64 13.06
C ASN A 44 6.45 6.46 12.99
N PHE A 45 6.88 6.08 11.76
CA PHE A 45 7.99 5.17 11.47
C PHE A 45 9.07 5.90 10.66
N ASP A 46 10.32 5.44 10.77
CA ASP A 46 11.46 5.90 9.97
C ASP A 46 12.16 4.71 9.29
N CYS A 47 11.38 3.94 8.53
CA CYS A 47 11.84 2.70 7.91
C CYS A 47 13.07 2.90 7.02
N ILE A 48 14.09 2.04 7.16
CA ILE A 48 15.35 2.15 6.38
C ILE A 48 15.15 2.02 4.87
N TYR A 49 14.06 1.38 4.43
CA TYR A 49 13.70 1.21 3.02
C TYR A 49 12.79 2.32 2.49
N CYS A 50 12.50 3.34 3.31
CA CYS A 50 11.62 4.43 2.92
C CYS A 50 12.22 5.24 1.77
N GLN A 51 11.36 5.59 0.80
CA GLN A 51 11.73 6.38 -0.37
C GLN A 51 11.41 7.87 -0.20
N VAL A 52 10.73 8.22 0.91
CA VAL A 52 10.36 9.60 1.20
C VAL A 52 11.54 10.32 1.82
N ASP A 53 12.03 11.34 1.12
CA ASP A 53 13.02 12.24 1.69
C ASP A 53 12.37 13.15 2.75
N ARG A 54 12.55 12.78 4.01
CA ARG A 54 12.04 13.53 5.18
C ARG A 54 12.94 14.68 5.60
N ARG A 55 14.12 14.84 4.97
CA ARG A 55 15.05 15.93 5.24
C ARG A 55 14.65 17.21 4.52
N SER A 56 14.00 17.09 3.36
CA SER A 56 13.46 18.23 2.63
C SER A 56 12.09 18.63 3.17
N GLN A 57 11.88 19.95 3.30
CA GLN A 57 10.56 20.46 3.69
C GLN A 57 9.53 20.20 2.59
N SER A 58 8.33 19.85 2.99
CA SER A 58 7.20 19.77 2.07
C SER A 58 6.62 21.17 1.81
N GLU A 59 6.23 21.43 0.57
CA GLU A 59 5.48 22.64 0.19
C GLU A 59 4.04 22.60 0.71
N THR A 60 3.46 21.39 0.81
CA THR A 60 2.08 21.17 1.27
C THR A 60 2.10 20.59 2.69
N ARG A 61 1.49 21.29 3.64
CA ARG A 61 1.49 20.88 5.06
C ARG A 61 0.16 20.32 5.54
N PHE A 62 -0.93 20.69 4.90
CA PHE A 62 -2.28 20.33 5.32
C PHE A 62 -3.05 19.75 4.14
N VAL A 63 -3.91 18.78 4.43
CA VAL A 63 -4.84 18.24 3.47
C VAL A 63 -6.09 19.11 3.44
N GLU A 64 -6.39 19.66 2.27
CA GLU A 64 -7.64 20.35 2.00
C GLU A 64 -8.64 19.37 1.38
N THR A 65 -9.63 18.94 2.16
CA THR A 65 -10.56 17.87 1.77
C THR A 65 -11.28 18.16 0.46
N ALA A 66 -11.73 19.40 0.25
CA ALA A 66 -12.43 19.78 -0.99
C ALA A 66 -11.50 19.59 -2.22
N GLN A 67 -10.29 20.11 -2.16
CA GLN A 67 -9.31 19.94 -3.25
C GLN A 67 -8.94 18.46 -3.45
N LEU A 68 -8.76 17.70 -2.38
CA LEU A 68 -8.47 16.26 -2.49
C LEU A 68 -9.60 15.52 -3.24
N LEU A 69 -10.85 15.82 -2.95
CA LEU A 69 -12.01 15.20 -3.61
C LEU A 69 -12.12 15.64 -5.08
N GLU A 70 -11.85 16.91 -5.40
CA GLU A 70 -11.80 17.40 -6.79
C GLU A 70 -10.68 16.68 -7.57
N GLU A 71 -9.49 16.56 -7.01
CA GLU A 71 -8.38 15.83 -7.62
C GLU A 71 -8.70 14.34 -7.81
N LEU A 72 -9.35 13.71 -6.82
CA LEU A 72 -9.74 12.31 -6.90
C LEU A 72 -10.75 12.10 -8.02
N ASP A 73 -11.78 12.93 -8.12
CA ASP A 73 -12.80 12.86 -9.15
C ASP A 73 -12.19 13.01 -10.55
N ALA A 74 -11.34 14.01 -10.74
CA ALA A 74 -10.67 14.25 -12.02
C ALA A 74 -9.76 13.08 -12.45
N VAL A 75 -9.03 12.46 -11.49
CA VAL A 75 -8.18 11.31 -11.81
C VAL A 75 -9.00 10.07 -12.12
N LEU A 76 -10.11 9.83 -11.42
CA LEU A 76 -11.04 8.74 -11.74
C LEU A 76 -11.63 8.89 -13.14
N ASP A 77 -12.06 10.09 -13.51
CA ASP A 77 -12.54 10.39 -14.85
C ASP A 77 -11.44 10.21 -15.92
N ALA A 78 -10.22 10.68 -15.68
CA ALA A 78 -9.11 10.51 -16.61
C ALA A 78 -8.74 9.04 -16.84
N VAL A 79 -8.80 8.20 -15.80
CA VAL A 79 -8.53 6.76 -15.92
C VAL A 79 -9.65 6.07 -16.70
N THR A 80 -10.91 6.32 -16.37
CA THR A 80 -12.06 5.60 -16.97
C THR A 80 -12.39 6.04 -18.38
N SER A 81 -12.19 7.31 -18.72
CA SER A 81 -12.29 7.81 -20.10
C SER A 81 -11.13 7.34 -20.99
N GLY A 82 -10.02 6.89 -20.37
CA GLY A 82 -8.81 6.53 -21.09
C GLY A 82 -7.87 7.71 -21.37
N ALA A 83 -8.25 8.93 -21.04
CA ALA A 83 -7.42 10.14 -21.25
C ALA A 83 -6.06 10.04 -20.58
N ILE A 84 -5.95 9.34 -19.44
CA ILE A 84 -4.68 9.11 -18.75
C ILE A 84 -3.63 8.40 -19.63
N TYR A 85 -4.06 7.52 -20.56
CA TYR A 85 -3.15 6.76 -21.43
C TYR A 85 -2.65 7.56 -22.63
N GLU A 86 -3.14 8.78 -22.83
CA GLU A 86 -2.58 9.73 -23.78
C GLU A 86 -1.43 10.54 -23.18
N THR A 87 -1.31 10.55 -21.84
CA THR A 87 -0.21 11.22 -21.16
C THR A 87 1.13 10.51 -21.39
N GLU A 88 2.23 11.26 -21.36
CA GLU A 88 3.57 10.72 -21.55
C GLU A 88 3.88 9.58 -20.54
N LYS A 89 3.43 9.74 -19.31
CA LYS A 89 3.66 8.79 -18.21
C LYS A 89 2.98 7.44 -18.46
N PHE A 90 1.74 7.41 -18.98
CA PHE A 90 0.94 6.18 -19.06
C PHE A 90 0.71 5.63 -20.47
N ARG A 91 1.12 6.32 -21.54
CA ARG A 91 0.90 5.88 -22.92
C ARG A 91 1.47 4.50 -23.25
N ALA A 92 2.54 4.09 -22.56
CA ALA A 92 3.15 2.77 -22.74
C ALA A 92 2.51 1.67 -21.87
N THR A 93 1.42 1.96 -21.14
CA THR A 93 0.72 0.96 -20.33
C THR A 93 0.16 -0.15 -21.22
N PRO A 94 0.51 -1.43 -21.00
CA PRO A 94 -0.04 -2.56 -21.73
C PRO A 94 -1.58 -2.61 -21.61
N SER A 95 -2.26 -3.01 -22.68
CA SER A 95 -3.74 -2.99 -22.74
C SER A 95 -4.40 -3.80 -21.63
N HIS A 96 -3.84 -4.93 -21.23
CA HIS A 96 -4.37 -5.77 -20.17
C HIS A 96 -4.23 -5.16 -18.75
N LEU A 97 -3.41 -4.11 -18.60
CA LEU A 97 -3.24 -3.35 -17.36
C LEU A 97 -3.99 -2.01 -17.37
N ARG A 98 -4.64 -1.65 -18.49
CA ARG A 98 -5.45 -0.43 -18.62
C ARG A 98 -6.79 -0.63 -17.95
N ARG A 99 -6.80 -0.62 -16.63
CA ARG A 99 -8.01 -0.73 -15.80
C ARG A 99 -7.83 0.01 -14.49
N LEU A 100 -8.91 0.54 -13.94
CA LEU A 100 -8.96 1.11 -12.60
C LEU A 100 -9.23 -0.02 -11.59
N ASN A 101 -8.32 -0.25 -10.66
CA ASN A 101 -8.45 -1.32 -9.68
C ASN A 101 -8.88 -0.83 -8.30
N ASP A 102 -8.25 0.25 -7.84
CA ASP A 102 -8.46 0.72 -6.48
C ASP A 102 -8.16 2.21 -6.31
N ILE A 103 -8.70 2.76 -5.23
CA ILE A 103 -8.29 4.01 -4.60
C ILE A 103 -7.51 3.60 -3.36
N ALA A 104 -6.22 3.95 -3.28
CA ALA A 104 -5.31 3.50 -2.23
C ALA A 104 -4.92 4.66 -1.30
N PHE A 105 -5.34 4.60 -0.05
CA PHE A 105 -4.84 5.49 1.00
C PHE A 105 -3.42 5.08 1.36
N SER A 106 -2.47 5.79 0.77
CA SER A 106 -1.03 5.59 0.94
C SER A 106 -0.30 6.84 0.50
N GLY A 107 0.91 7.07 0.98
CA GLY A 107 1.58 8.30 0.59
C GLY A 107 2.93 8.51 1.29
N ASP A 108 3.19 9.75 1.65
CA ASP A 108 4.46 10.17 2.23
C ASP A 108 4.58 9.87 3.73
N GLY A 109 3.52 9.35 4.36
CA GLY A 109 3.51 8.95 5.76
C GLY A 109 2.55 7.81 6.04
N GLU A 110 2.17 7.66 7.31
CA GLU A 110 1.19 6.68 7.75
C GLU A 110 -0.21 7.28 7.69
N PRO A 111 -1.11 6.78 6.81
CA PRO A 111 -2.44 7.38 6.62
C PRO A 111 -3.29 7.44 7.89
N THR A 112 -3.16 6.46 8.78
CA THR A 112 -3.96 6.39 10.01
C THR A 112 -3.54 7.38 11.08
N THR A 113 -2.44 8.13 10.87
CA THR A 113 -2.06 9.27 11.73
C THR A 113 -2.88 10.53 11.41
N PHE A 114 -3.58 10.56 10.27
CA PHE A 114 -4.42 11.68 9.91
C PHE A 114 -5.57 11.83 10.90
N LYS A 115 -5.70 13.02 11.48
CA LYS A 115 -6.59 13.27 12.63
C LYS A 115 -8.06 12.94 12.35
N ASN A 116 -8.52 13.28 11.14
CA ASN A 116 -9.90 13.06 10.68
C ASN A 116 -9.95 11.89 9.70
N PHE A 117 -9.27 10.78 10.01
CA PHE A 117 -9.14 9.63 9.14
C PHE A 117 -10.49 9.04 8.72
N ASP A 118 -11.42 8.87 9.67
CA ASP A 118 -12.77 8.37 9.39
C ASP A 118 -13.57 9.29 8.46
N GLU A 119 -13.50 10.59 8.67
CA GLU A 119 -14.22 11.59 7.85
C GLU A 119 -13.72 11.60 6.40
N ILE A 120 -12.40 11.53 6.18
CA ILE A 120 -11.84 11.52 4.83
C ILE A 120 -12.10 10.20 4.10
N ILE A 121 -12.05 9.06 4.83
CA ILE A 121 -12.42 7.76 4.26
C ILE A 121 -13.89 7.78 3.84
N GLU A 122 -14.78 8.33 4.65
CA GLU A 122 -16.21 8.44 4.32
C GLU A 122 -16.45 9.34 3.10
N ALA A 123 -15.78 10.49 3.05
CA ALA A 123 -15.89 11.41 1.92
C ALA A 123 -15.43 10.75 0.60
N CYS A 124 -14.29 10.06 0.61
CA CYS A 124 -13.80 9.32 -0.57
C CYS A 124 -14.71 8.14 -0.93
N ALA A 125 -15.29 7.45 0.06
CA ALA A 125 -16.26 6.37 -0.18
C ALA A 125 -17.56 6.89 -0.81
N ASN A 126 -18.04 8.05 -0.39
CA ASN A 126 -19.20 8.71 -0.98
C ASN A 126 -18.92 9.09 -2.44
N LEU A 127 -17.82 9.77 -2.71
CA LEU A 127 -17.40 10.14 -4.06
C LEU A 127 -17.28 8.90 -4.97
N LYS A 128 -16.63 7.83 -4.48
CA LYS A 128 -16.53 6.57 -5.21
C LYS A 128 -17.90 6.01 -5.58
N ARG A 129 -18.87 5.97 -4.65
CA ARG A 129 -20.22 5.48 -4.92
C ARG A 129 -20.95 6.33 -5.96
N GLU A 130 -20.87 7.66 -5.85
CA GLU A 130 -21.42 8.59 -6.83
C GLU A 130 -20.78 8.39 -8.20
N PHE A 131 -19.47 8.23 -8.25
CA PHE A 131 -18.72 7.97 -9.47
C PHE A 131 -19.16 6.66 -10.16
N GLU A 132 -19.29 5.57 -9.41
CA GLU A 132 -19.71 4.25 -9.93
C GLU A 132 -21.15 4.25 -10.52
N LEU A 133 -21.98 5.23 -10.15
CA LEU A 133 -23.33 5.39 -10.66
C LEU A 133 -23.40 6.29 -11.91
N ARG A 134 -22.31 6.93 -12.34
CA ARG A 134 -22.29 7.78 -13.53
C ARG A 134 -22.48 6.97 -14.81
N PRO A 135 -23.29 7.44 -15.78
CA PRO A 135 -23.47 6.75 -17.05
C PRO A 135 -22.16 6.50 -17.81
N GLU A 136 -21.23 7.45 -17.74
CA GLU A 136 -19.92 7.38 -18.39
C GLU A 136 -19.04 6.27 -17.79
N ALA A 137 -19.08 6.09 -16.48
CA ALA A 137 -18.37 5.00 -15.80
C ALA A 137 -18.94 3.62 -16.17
N LEU A 138 -20.25 3.54 -16.40
CA LEU A 138 -20.92 2.32 -16.82
C LEU A 138 -20.66 1.97 -18.30
N GLN A 139 -20.32 2.94 -19.14
CA GLN A 139 -20.02 2.79 -20.57
C GLN A 139 -18.53 2.73 -20.87
N SER A 140 -17.67 2.77 -19.85
CA SER A 140 -16.22 2.75 -20.00
C SER A 140 -15.78 1.61 -20.91
N GLN A 141 -14.97 1.91 -21.94
CA GLN A 141 -14.34 0.92 -22.82
C GLN A 141 -13.21 0.13 -22.13
N ILE A 142 -12.85 0.54 -20.93
CA ILE A 142 -11.85 -0.13 -20.11
C ILE A 142 -12.49 -1.36 -19.47
N PRO A 143 -11.87 -2.56 -19.57
CA PRO A 143 -12.46 -3.78 -19.04
C PRO A 143 -12.53 -3.73 -17.51
N ASN A 144 -13.56 -3.12 -16.96
CA ASN A 144 -13.96 -3.33 -15.58
C ASN A 144 -15.46 -3.00 -15.35
N PRO A 145 -16.38 -3.56 -16.15
CA PRO A 145 -17.79 -3.17 -16.05
C PRO A 145 -18.53 -3.80 -14.88
N LYS A 146 -17.91 -4.61 -14.04
CA LYS A 146 -18.60 -5.35 -12.96
C LYS A 146 -17.84 -5.47 -11.65
N SER A 147 -16.58 -5.07 -11.55
CA SER A 147 -15.87 -5.05 -10.29
C SER A 147 -15.95 -3.65 -9.69
N GLN A 148 -16.54 -3.56 -8.53
CA GLN A 148 -16.53 -2.32 -7.75
C GLN A 148 -15.08 -1.89 -7.51
N ILE A 149 -14.81 -0.60 -7.63
CA ILE A 149 -13.51 -0.02 -7.29
C ILE A 149 -13.23 -0.32 -5.81
N LYS A 150 -12.07 -0.88 -5.49
CA LYS A 150 -11.70 -1.13 -4.11
C LYS A 150 -11.23 0.16 -3.43
N LEU A 151 -11.48 0.26 -2.13
CA LEU A 151 -10.79 1.20 -1.25
C LEU A 151 -9.69 0.45 -0.51
N VAL A 152 -8.42 0.75 -0.78
CA VAL A 152 -7.29 0.06 -0.18
C VAL A 152 -6.62 0.97 0.84
N LEU A 153 -6.42 0.48 2.06
CA LEU A 153 -5.58 1.13 3.06
C LEU A 153 -4.25 0.40 3.16
N ILE A 154 -3.14 1.11 2.87
CA ILE A 154 -1.78 0.60 3.09
C ILE A 154 -1.23 1.27 4.34
N THR A 155 -0.92 0.49 5.39
CA THR A 155 -0.68 1.02 6.72
C THR A 155 0.33 0.18 7.51
N ASN A 156 1.08 0.82 8.40
CA ASN A 156 1.91 0.13 9.39
C ASN A 156 1.12 -0.40 10.60
N ALA A 157 -0.20 -0.28 10.59
CA ALA A 157 -1.12 -0.77 11.60
C ALA A 157 -0.94 -0.18 13.03
N SER A 158 -0.06 0.79 13.21
CA SER A 158 0.30 1.32 14.54
C SER A 158 -0.86 2.00 15.25
N MET A 159 -1.84 2.52 14.51
CA MET A 159 -2.93 3.34 15.06
C MET A 159 -4.29 2.62 15.08
N PHE A 160 -4.37 1.32 14.79
CA PHE A 160 -5.64 0.57 14.72
C PHE A 160 -6.44 0.59 16.02
N HIS A 161 -5.78 0.76 17.17
CA HIS A 161 -6.44 0.88 18.46
C HIS A 161 -7.17 2.24 18.68
N ARG A 162 -6.95 3.22 17.78
CA ARG A 162 -7.57 4.56 17.93
C ARG A 162 -9.02 4.55 17.45
N PRO A 163 -9.97 5.16 18.20
CA PRO A 163 -11.40 5.11 17.85
C PRO A 163 -11.75 5.66 16.46
N HIS A 164 -11.14 6.77 16.02
CA HIS A 164 -11.37 7.32 14.68
C HIS A 164 -10.82 6.40 13.58
N VAL A 165 -9.71 5.71 13.84
CA VAL A 165 -9.19 4.71 12.90
C VAL A 165 -10.13 3.51 12.82
N GLN A 166 -10.62 2.98 13.96
CA GLN A 166 -11.58 1.89 13.98
C GLN A 166 -12.86 2.22 13.20
N ARG A 167 -13.37 3.47 13.32
CA ARG A 167 -14.51 3.92 12.50
C ARG A 167 -14.16 3.95 11.01
N GLY A 168 -12.98 4.46 10.64
CA GLY A 168 -12.50 4.45 9.25
C GLY A 168 -12.39 3.04 8.67
N LEU A 169 -11.86 2.07 9.45
CA LEU A 169 -11.81 0.66 9.04
C LEU A 169 -13.22 0.08 8.82
N ALA A 170 -14.19 0.42 9.68
CA ALA A 170 -15.57 -0.03 9.50
C ALA A 170 -16.24 0.58 8.26
N ILE A 171 -15.91 1.82 7.90
CA ILE A 171 -16.35 2.44 6.65
C ILE A 171 -15.74 1.72 5.44
N LEU A 172 -14.45 1.36 5.48
CA LEU A 172 -13.82 0.56 4.44
C LEU A 172 -14.55 -0.78 4.24
N ASP A 173 -14.87 -1.50 5.33
CA ASP A 173 -15.59 -2.78 5.27
C ASP A 173 -16.93 -2.67 4.51
N GLN A 174 -17.63 -1.55 4.65
CA GLN A 174 -18.92 -1.30 4.01
C GLN A 174 -18.80 -0.85 2.54
N ASN A 175 -17.61 -0.48 2.09
CA ASN A 175 -17.35 0.14 0.79
C ASN A 175 -16.36 -0.64 -0.09
N HIS A 176 -16.38 -1.97 -0.02
CA HIS A 176 -15.48 -2.84 -0.75
C HIS A 176 -14.00 -2.60 -0.39
N GLY A 177 -13.75 -2.36 0.89
CA GLY A 177 -12.44 -2.06 1.43
C GLY A 177 -11.52 -3.26 1.54
N GLU A 178 -10.21 -3.00 1.44
CA GLU A 178 -9.16 -3.99 1.68
C GLU A 178 -8.02 -3.32 2.47
N ILE A 179 -7.59 -3.96 3.55
CA ILE A 179 -6.53 -3.41 4.41
C ILE A 179 -5.26 -4.22 4.17
N TRP A 180 -4.20 -3.51 3.77
CA TRP A 180 -2.86 -4.04 3.58
C TRP A 180 -1.98 -3.60 4.74
N ALA A 181 -1.92 -4.44 5.75
CA ALA A 181 -1.15 -4.18 6.97
C ALA A 181 0.29 -4.62 6.78
N LYS A 182 1.23 -3.73 7.05
CA LYS A 182 2.65 -4.03 7.01
C LYS A 182 3.06 -4.85 8.22
N LEU A 183 3.70 -5.98 7.96
CA LEU A 183 4.39 -6.81 8.93
C LEU A 183 5.67 -7.30 8.26
N GLU A 184 6.80 -6.72 8.59
CA GLU A 184 8.06 -6.86 7.84
C GLU A 184 9.17 -7.48 8.71
N ALA A 185 8.81 -7.97 9.90
CA ALA A 185 9.71 -8.59 10.84
C ALA A 185 9.07 -9.75 11.59
N GLY A 186 9.88 -10.72 12.00
CA GLY A 186 9.53 -11.81 12.90
C GLY A 186 10.01 -11.59 14.32
N THR A 187 11.15 -10.89 14.47
CA THR A 187 11.78 -10.61 15.77
C THR A 187 11.71 -9.13 16.13
N ASP A 188 11.75 -8.84 17.42
CA ASP A 188 11.77 -7.46 17.93
C ASP A 188 13.05 -6.72 17.52
N GLU A 189 14.17 -7.41 17.48
CA GLU A 189 15.47 -6.85 17.06
C GLU A 189 15.41 -6.41 15.59
N TYR A 190 14.94 -7.28 14.70
CA TYR A 190 14.84 -6.96 13.27
C TYR A 190 13.80 -5.87 13.01
N TYR A 191 12.67 -5.88 13.73
CA TYR A 191 11.68 -4.83 13.68
C TYR A 191 12.28 -3.45 14.00
N HIS A 192 13.03 -3.33 15.09
CA HIS A 192 13.66 -2.06 15.44
C HIS A 192 14.76 -1.65 14.46
N LEU A 193 15.47 -2.62 13.88
CA LEU A 193 16.48 -2.36 12.86
C LEU A 193 15.85 -1.70 11.61
N ILE A 194 14.74 -2.26 11.11
CA ILE A 194 14.18 -1.84 9.82
C ILE A 194 13.14 -0.72 9.93
N GLU A 195 12.36 -0.66 11.01
CA GLU A 195 11.24 0.29 11.14
C GLU A 195 11.63 1.58 11.89
N ARG A 196 12.70 1.54 12.68
CA ARG A 196 13.24 2.68 13.45
C ARG A 196 12.16 3.48 14.18
N THR A 197 11.29 2.80 14.91
CA THR A 197 10.16 3.40 15.63
C THR A 197 10.23 3.08 17.12
N PRO A 198 9.78 3.99 18.01
CA PRO A 198 9.63 3.69 19.43
C PRO A 198 8.37 2.87 19.75
N ILE A 199 7.51 2.61 18.76
CA ILE A 199 6.27 1.83 18.97
C ILE A 199 6.66 0.36 19.14
N PRO A 200 6.23 -0.30 20.25
CA PRO A 200 6.58 -1.71 20.48
C PRO A 200 6.08 -2.63 19.37
N PHE A 201 6.89 -3.59 18.95
CA PHE A 201 6.49 -4.60 17.95
C PHE A 201 5.24 -5.36 18.38
N ARG A 202 5.12 -5.70 19.66
CA ARG A 202 3.95 -6.34 20.23
C ARG A 202 2.66 -5.55 19.98
N GLN A 203 2.70 -4.23 20.07
CA GLN A 203 1.53 -3.38 19.77
C GLN A 203 1.08 -3.51 18.31
N ILE A 204 2.01 -3.62 17.37
CA ILE A 204 1.70 -3.83 15.94
C ILE A 204 1.02 -5.19 15.76
N LEU A 205 1.56 -6.25 16.36
CA LEU A 205 0.98 -7.59 16.28
C LEU A 205 -0.42 -7.64 16.91
N ASP A 206 -0.62 -7.02 18.06
CA ASP A 206 -1.92 -6.97 18.72
C ASP A 206 -2.95 -6.19 17.89
N ASN A 207 -2.55 -5.07 17.29
CA ASN A 207 -3.38 -4.27 16.41
C ASN A 207 -3.79 -5.05 15.15
N ILE A 208 -2.83 -5.71 14.49
CA ILE A 208 -3.10 -6.55 13.31
C ILE A 208 -4.04 -7.70 13.70
N THR A 209 -3.76 -8.41 14.80
CA THR A 209 -4.58 -9.52 15.28
C THR A 209 -6.02 -9.08 15.57
N ALA A 210 -6.18 -7.96 16.29
CA ALA A 210 -7.50 -7.42 16.60
C ALA A 210 -8.28 -7.04 15.34
N ALA A 211 -7.62 -6.43 14.34
CA ALA A 211 -8.25 -6.09 13.08
C ALA A 211 -8.58 -7.33 12.25
N ALA A 212 -7.68 -8.34 12.24
CA ALA A 212 -7.83 -9.59 11.49
C ALA A 212 -8.98 -10.47 12.03
N ARG A 213 -9.34 -10.35 13.29
CA ARG A 213 -10.54 -11.02 13.88
C ARG A 213 -11.84 -10.46 13.33
N VAL A 214 -11.86 -9.20 12.95
CA VAL A 214 -13.06 -8.52 12.44
C VAL A 214 -13.22 -8.70 10.94
N ARG A 215 -12.09 -8.70 10.18
CA ARG A 215 -12.08 -8.75 8.71
C ARG A 215 -10.83 -9.43 8.17
N PRO A 216 -10.89 -10.08 7.00
CA PRO A 216 -9.69 -10.62 6.36
C PRO A 216 -8.70 -9.52 5.98
N LEU A 217 -7.43 -9.63 6.39
CA LEU A 217 -6.37 -8.70 6.05
C LEU A 217 -5.45 -9.26 4.96
N VAL A 218 -4.84 -8.36 4.21
CA VAL A 218 -3.64 -8.65 3.42
C VAL A 218 -2.42 -8.22 4.25
N ILE A 219 -1.48 -9.12 4.45
CA ILE A 219 -0.19 -8.79 5.04
C ILE A 219 0.76 -8.38 3.93
N GLN A 220 1.41 -7.23 4.08
CA GLN A 220 2.47 -6.75 3.20
C GLN A 220 3.81 -6.85 3.91
N SER A 221 4.75 -7.62 3.33
CA SER A 221 6.05 -7.86 3.93
C SER A 221 7.16 -7.55 2.93
N LEU A 222 7.90 -6.48 3.19
CA LEU A 222 9.06 -6.10 2.40
C LEU A 222 10.30 -6.73 3.01
N PHE A 223 10.98 -7.57 2.23
CA PHE A 223 12.27 -8.13 2.59
C PHE A 223 13.38 -7.56 1.68
N MET A 224 14.55 -7.36 2.27
CA MET A 224 15.66 -6.67 1.62
C MET A 224 16.99 -7.17 2.18
N ARG A 225 18.07 -6.81 1.50
CA ARG A 225 19.42 -6.90 2.09
C ARG A 225 19.72 -5.63 2.85
N VAL A 226 20.25 -5.81 4.04
CA VAL A 226 20.78 -4.72 4.87
C VAL A 226 22.29 -4.87 4.95
N ALA A 227 23.05 -3.90 4.47
CA ALA A 227 24.51 -3.97 4.35
C ALA A 227 25.03 -5.23 3.60
N GLY A 228 24.28 -5.66 2.58
CA GLY A 228 24.60 -6.83 1.76
C GLY A 228 24.03 -8.16 2.25
N GLU A 229 23.55 -8.23 3.49
CA GLU A 229 23.05 -9.47 4.09
C GLU A 229 21.51 -9.57 3.96
N PRO A 230 20.97 -10.70 3.47
CA PRO A 230 19.55 -10.97 3.48
C PRO A 230 19.05 -11.25 4.90
N PRO A 231 17.72 -11.28 5.14
CA PRO A 231 17.17 -11.72 6.41
C PRO A 231 17.66 -13.15 6.75
N SER A 232 18.03 -13.38 8.02
CA SER A 232 18.46 -14.69 8.45
C SER A 232 17.33 -15.72 8.40
N GLU A 233 17.66 -17.00 8.30
CA GLU A 233 16.67 -18.08 8.36
C GLU A 233 15.85 -18.01 9.65
N ALA A 234 16.50 -17.72 10.79
CA ALA A 234 15.82 -17.58 12.08
C ALA A 234 14.81 -16.42 12.08
N GLU A 235 15.13 -15.31 11.40
CA GLU A 235 14.20 -14.18 11.25
C GLU A 235 12.98 -14.55 10.38
N LEU A 236 13.22 -15.28 9.28
CA LEU A 236 12.14 -15.73 8.40
C LEU A 236 11.24 -16.78 9.08
N GLU A 237 11.81 -17.66 9.88
CA GLU A 237 11.04 -18.60 10.71
C GLU A 237 10.20 -17.85 11.76
N ALA A 238 10.81 -16.92 12.48
CA ALA A 238 10.09 -16.07 13.44
C ALA A 238 8.97 -15.27 12.77
N PHE A 239 9.16 -14.78 11.53
CA PHE A 239 8.09 -14.13 10.75
C PHE A 239 6.91 -15.10 10.49
N CYS A 240 7.17 -16.33 10.12
CA CYS A 240 6.13 -17.36 9.98
C CYS A 240 5.41 -17.62 11.31
N ASP A 241 6.13 -17.60 12.43
CA ASP A 241 5.54 -17.76 13.76
C ASP A 241 4.60 -16.58 14.10
N ARG A 242 4.93 -15.33 13.69
CA ARG A 242 4.00 -14.18 13.85
C ARG A 242 2.72 -14.36 13.03
N LEU A 243 2.82 -14.85 11.79
CA LEU A 243 1.63 -15.16 10.99
C LEU A 243 0.77 -16.24 11.65
N HIS A 244 1.41 -17.28 12.19
CA HIS A 244 0.72 -18.33 12.96
C HIS A 244 0.06 -17.78 14.22
N GLU A 245 0.72 -16.91 14.97
CA GLU A 245 0.17 -16.26 16.17
C GLU A 245 -1.13 -15.51 15.85
N ILE A 246 -1.15 -14.77 14.74
CA ILE A 246 -2.34 -14.04 14.29
C ILE A 246 -3.49 -15.01 13.96
N THR A 247 -3.21 -16.08 13.20
CA THR A 247 -4.24 -17.04 12.79
C THR A 247 -4.71 -17.92 13.93
N ALA A 248 -3.82 -18.33 14.84
CA ALA A 248 -4.15 -19.08 16.06
C ALA A 248 -5.05 -18.28 17.02
N ALA A 249 -5.03 -16.95 16.91
CA ALA A 249 -5.89 -16.04 17.66
C ALA A 249 -7.18 -15.68 16.89
N ASP A 250 -7.67 -16.53 15.98
CA ASP A 250 -8.84 -16.34 15.13
C ASP A 250 -8.73 -15.18 14.13
N GLY A 251 -7.51 -14.69 13.85
CA GLY A 251 -7.28 -13.69 12.82
C GLY A 251 -7.37 -14.26 11.41
N GLN A 252 -8.02 -13.56 10.50
CA GLN A 252 -8.18 -13.96 9.11
C GLN A 252 -7.15 -13.24 8.24
N LEU A 253 -6.29 -14.00 7.56
CA LEU A 253 -5.31 -13.50 6.61
C LEU A 253 -5.66 -13.98 5.20
N LYS A 254 -6.05 -13.06 4.32
CA LYS A 254 -6.48 -13.35 2.95
C LYS A 254 -5.29 -13.65 2.03
N LEU A 255 -4.20 -12.94 2.23
CA LEU A 255 -3.01 -13.00 1.39
C LEU A 255 -1.81 -12.46 2.16
N VAL A 256 -0.65 -13.08 1.96
CA VAL A 256 0.66 -12.53 2.36
C VAL A 256 1.39 -12.11 1.09
N GLN A 257 1.65 -10.81 0.94
CA GLN A 257 2.40 -10.24 -0.17
C GLN A 257 3.87 -10.13 0.24
N ILE A 258 4.72 -10.98 -0.31
CA ILE A 258 6.17 -10.91 -0.13
C ILE A 258 6.75 -10.08 -1.28
N TYR A 259 7.45 -9.01 -0.97
CA TYR A 259 8.04 -8.15 -1.98
C TYR A 259 9.40 -7.62 -1.55
N THR A 260 10.14 -7.11 -2.52
CA THR A 260 11.46 -6.52 -2.29
C THR A 260 11.54 -5.10 -2.84
N ILE A 261 12.66 -4.44 -2.63
CA ILE A 261 12.94 -3.09 -3.09
C ILE A 261 12.78 -3.03 -4.63
N ALA A 262 11.94 -2.15 -5.09
CA ALA A 262 11.72 -1.89 -6.52
C ALA A 262 12.13 -0.47 -6.93
N ARG A 263 12.45 0.38 -5.96
CA ARG A 263 12.83 1.77 -6.13
C ARG A 263 13.91 2.10 -5.12
N ARG A 264 14.81 2.96 -5.50
CA ARG A 264 15.96 3.32 -4.66
C ARG A 264 15.49 3.93 -3.33
N PRO A 265 15.83 3.34 -2.18
CA PRO A 265 15.61 3.93 -0.86
C PRO A 265 16.52 5.14 -0.63
N VAL A 266 16.22 5.93 0.39
CA VAL A 266 17.12 7.00 0.83
C VAL A 266 18.43 6.43 1.40
N GLU A 267 18.33 5.29 2.10
CA GLU A 267 19.47 4.59 2.71
C GLU A 267 20.20 3.70 1.68
N SER A 268 21.48 4.00 1.44
CA SER A 268 22.30 3.28 0.45
C SER A 268 22.69 1.85 0.86
N MET A 269 22.57 1.52 2.15
CA MET A 269 22.87 0.18 2.66
C MET A 269 21.75 -0.83 2.41
N VAL A 270 20.60 -0.38 1.90
CA VAL A 270 19.43 -1.21 1.63
C VAL A 270 19.37 -1.53 0.15
N THR A 271 19.36 -2.82 -0.18
CA THR A 271 19.31 -3.30 -1.57
C THR A 271 18.26 -4.40 -1.74
N PRO A 272 17.76 -4.65 -2.98
CA PRO A 272 16.76 -5.69 -3.20
C PRO A 272 17.31 -7.10 -2.97
N LEU A 273 16.40 -8.02 -2.66
CA LEU A 273 16.60 -9.45 -2.85
C LEU A 273 16.48 -9.78 -4.34
N ASP A 274 17.10 -10.87 -4.77
CA ASP A 274 16.82 -11.42 -6.09
C ASP A 274 15.50 -12.21 -6.15
N ASP A 275 15.07 -12.57 -7.36
CA ASP A 275 13.78 -13.23 -7.58
C ASP A 275 13.73 -14.61 -6.90
N ALA A 276 14.85 -15.34 -6.88
CA ALA A 276 14.91 -16.67 -6.26
C ALA A 276 14.82 -16.58 -4.72
N GLU A 277 15.37 -15.54 -4.12
CA GLU A 277 15.25 -15.27 -2.69
C GLU A 277 13.83 -14.91 -2.30
N VAL A 278 13.15 -14.07 -3.11
CA VAL A 278 11.72 -13.77 -2.91
C VAL A 278 10.88 -15.03 -3.01
N ASP A 279 11.12 -15.88 -4.02
CA ASP A 279 10.43 -17.16 -4.19
C ASP A 279 10.68 -18.12 -3.03
N ALA A 280 11.90 -18.16 -2.50
CA ALA A 280 12.24 -18.98 -1.33
C ALA A 280 11.42 -18.56 -0.09
N ILE A 281 11.28 -17.24 0.16
CA ILE A 281 10.46 -16.73 1.26
C ILE A 281 8.97 -17.05 1.04
N VAL A 282 8.45 -16.87 -0.18
CA VAL A 282 7.07 -17.24 -0.51
C VAL A 282 6.80 -18.71 -0.23
N ASN A 283 7.72 -19.59 -0.66
CA ASN A 283 7.61 -21.03 -0.43
C ASN A 283 7.70 -21.39 1.07
N LEU A 284 8.60 -20.76 1.83
CA LEU A 284 8.69 -20.94 3.27
C LEU A 284 7.37 -20.57 3.96
N VAL A 285 6.80 -19.40 3.64
CA VAL A 285 5.52 -18.97 4.22
C VAL A 285 4.42 -19.97 3.92
N ARG A 286 4.29 -20.40 2.66
CA ARG A 286 3.28 -21.40 2.27
C ARG A 286 3.43 -22.73 3.00
N GLN A 287 4.66 -23.23 3.10
CA GLN A 287 4.97 -24.50 3.75
C GLN A 287 4.76 -24.46 5.26
N ARG A 288 5.19 -23.38 5.90
CA ARG A 288 5.12 -23.26 7.36
C ARG A 288 3.74 -22.90 7.87
N THR A 289 2.98 -22.08 7.11
CA THR A 289 1.72 -21.51 7.60
C THR A 289 0.47 -22.00 6.88
N GLY A 290 0.61 -22.57 5.70
CA GLY A 290 -0.53 -22.92 4.83
C GLY A 290 -1.25 -21.71 4.22
N LEU A 291 -0.79 -20.49 4.47
CA LEU A 291 -1.40 -19.27 3.96
C LEU A 291 -1.12 -19.07 2.47
N ASN A 292 -2.04 -18.39 1.80
CA ASN A 292 -1.80 -17.92 0.44
C ASN A 292 -0.74 -16.79 0.46
N ALA A 293 0.38 -17.00 -0.22
CA ALA A 293 1.45 -16.01 -0.35
C ALA A 293 1.81 -15.80 -1.82
N LEU A 294 2.10 -14.54 -2.22
CA LEU A 294 2.51 -14.16 -3.56
C LEU A 294 3.77 -13.30 -3.52
N GLY A 295 4.70 -13.57 -4.46
CA GLY A 295 5.92 -12.81 -4.65
C GLY A 295 5.75 -11.62 -5.61
N PHE A 296 6.41 -10.50 -5.31
CA PHE A 296 6.49 -9.32 -6.17
C PHE A 296 7.95 -8.84 -6.21
N TYR A 297 8.54 -8.94 -7.37
CA TYR A 297 9.98 -8.81 -7.57
C TYR A 297 10.44 -7.35 -7.71
N GLY A 298 11.73 -7.13 -7.52
CA GLY A 298 12.39 -5.86 -7.80
C GLY A 298 12.42 -5.53 -9.29
N SER A 299 12.94 -4.36 -9.64
CA SER A 299 13.28 -4.03 -11.02
C SER A 299 14.73 -4.41 -11.29
N ALA A 300 15.04 -4.89 -12.50
CA ALA A 300 16.39 -5.26 -12.91
C ALA A 300 17.39 -4.08 -13.03
N GLU A 301 16.96 -2.87 -12.74
CA GLU A 301 17.77 -1.64 -12.83
C GLU A 301 18.09 -1.09 -11.41
N TYR A 302 18.95 -1.82 -10.71
CA TYR A 302 19.64 -1.31 -9.52
C TYR A 302 21.14 -1.31 -9.73
#